data_7bdafa2b1fe6f970673dee0d51004237
#
_entry.id   7bdafa2b1fe6f970673dee0d51004237
#
_cell.length_a   1.000
_cell.length_b   1.000
_cell.length_c   1.000
_cell.angle_alpha   90.00
_cell.angle_beta   90.00
_cell.angle_gamma   90.00
#
_symmetry.space_group_name_H-M   'P 1'
#
loop_
_entity.id
_entity.type
_entity.pdbx_description
1 polymer ?
#
loop_
_entity_poly.entity_id
_entity_poly.type
_entity_poly.pdbx_seq_one_letter_code
_entity_poly.pdbx_strand_id
1 'polypeptide(L)'
;MIAGKLYKLAVLMRKLNLSYIHDPKVFTPTIKLAKRVRRNTSTPVIRVYTDETKGTRNEYLLTSPKSEKWKSLLEEQVRRSDIENHLEFRSELEKVDSPCKTPVLKKQTSYSRKVFDSLTEKNDPDIKKEHVFDGHRFRSKSEMLIAQLLKSLGLEYKYDVVVSFDNEVFYIDFAIYCHETGRFFFMEHFGDMGSERYRLRTFHKITVYTEHGLVEGSDILYTYENNEDDFNLNVYECKLLSIIAAHAQYHTL
;
A
#
# COMPACT_ATOMS: atom_id res chain seq x y z
N MET A 1 0.62 -17.40 -0.10
CA MET A 1 -0.86 -17.31 0.07
C MET A 1 -1.29 -16.20 1.03
N ILE A 2 -0.56 -15.97 2.12
CA ILE A 2 -0.84 -14.93 3.14
C ILE A 2 -0.56 -13.52 2.60
N ALA A 3 0.60 -13.31 1.96
CA ALA A 3 0.97 -12.01 1.40
C ALA A 3 -0.04 -11.45 0.39
N GLY A 4 -0.60 -12.30 -0.48
CA GLY A 4 -1.61 -11.87 -1.45
C GLY A 4 -2.96 -11.48 -0.82
N LYS A 5 -3.28 -12.01 0.36
CA LYS A 5 -4.49 -11.64 1.11
C LYS A 5 -4.28 -10.33 1.87
N LEU A 6 -3.12 -10.13 2.46
CA LEU A 6 -2.73 -8.87 3.12
C LEU A 6 -2.63 -7.72 2.11
N TYR A 7 -2.12 -7.99 0.93
CA TYR A 7 -2.12 -7.03 -0.18
C TYR A 7 -3.54 -6.61 -0.56
N LYS A 8 -4.45 -7.57 -0.76
CA LYS A 8 -5.86 -7.27 -1.03
C LYS A 8 -6.50 -6.45 0.09
N LEU A 9 -6.16 -6.75 1.35
CA LEU A 9 -6.63 -5.99 2.50
C LEU A 9 -6.12 -4.55 2.47
N ALA A 10 -4.83 -4.32 2.24
CA ALA A 10 -4.26 -2.97 2.14
C ALA A 10 -4.90 -2.15 1.01
N VAL A 11 -5.13 -2.76 -0.16
CA VAL A 11 -5.82 -2.12 -1.28
C VAL A 11 -7.28 -1.81 -0.96
N LEU A 12 -7.98 -2.73 -0.30
CA LEU A 12 -9.38 -2.54 0.11
C LEU A 12 -9.50 -1.46 1.19
N MET A 13 -8.63 -1.47 2.19
CA MET A 13 -8.58 -0.45 3.24
C MET A 13 -8.35 0.94 2.67
N ARG A 14 -7.50 1.06 1.65
CA ARG A 14 -7.26 2.32 0.95
C ARG A 14 -8.47 2.77 0.13
N LYS A 15 -9.12 1.87 -0.60
CA LYS A 15 -10.30 2.19 -1.43
C LYS A 15 -11.50 2.64 -0.62
N LEU A 16 -11.58 2.31 0.65
CA LEU A 16 -12.75 2.50 1.49
C LEU A 16 -12.68 3.67 2.45
N ASN A 17 -11.56 4.38 2.48
CA ASN A 17 -11.43 5.53 3.39
C ASN A 17 -11.93 5.17 4.81
N LEU A 18 -11.06 4.51 5.60
CA LEU A 18 -11.37 3.89 6.91
C LEU A 18 -12.09 4.79 7.93
N SER A 19 -12.12 6.11 7.72
CA SER A 19 -12.92 7.03 8.54
C SER A 19 -14.43 6.68 8.57
N TYR A 20 -14.92 5.93 7.58
CA TYR A 20 -16.32 5.49 7.51
C TYR A 20 -16.64 4.26 8.37
N ILE A 21 -15.64 3.52 8.83
CA ILE A 21 -15.86 2.25 9.57
C ILE A 21 -16.14 2.50 11.06
N HIS A 22 -15.88 3.68 11.58
CA HIS A 22 -15.89 3.96 13.02
C HIS A 22 -17.09 4.72 13.57
N ASP A 23 -18.20 4.87 12.84
CA ASP A 23 -19.41 5.38 13.45
C ASP A 23 -20.48 4.27 13.62
N PRO A 24 -20.47 3.55 14.77
CA PRO A 24 -21.41 2.46 15.02
C PRO A 24 -22.85 2.94 15.33
N LYS A 25 -23.11 4.25 15.31
CA LYS A 25 -24.40 4.82 15.77
C LYS A 25 -25.36 5.18 14.64
N VAL A 26 -24.95 5.08 13.38
CA VAL A 26 -25.85 5.35 12.26
C VAL A 26 -26.46 4.04 11.80
N PHE A 27 -27.77 3.88 12.03
CA PHE A 27 -28.54 2.77 11.47
C PHE A 27 -28.45 2.80 9.95
N THR A 28 -27.81 1.79 9.37
CA THR A 28 -27.79 1.57 7.93
C THR A 28 -28.86 0.55 7.57
N PRO A 29 -29.82 0.89 6.69
CA PRO A 29 -30.85 -0.05 6.29
C PRO A 29 -30.23 -1.31 5.67
N THR A 30 -30.69 -2.48 6.08
CA THR A 30 -30.26 -3.74 5.46
C THR A 30 -30.85 -3.84 4.05
N ILE A 31 -30.00 -4.01 3.04
CA ILE A 31 -30.38 -4.09 1.63
C ILE A 31 -30.00 -5.48 1.10
N LYS A 32 -30.94 -6.13 0.40
CA LYS A 32 -30.70 -7.46 -0.17
C LYS A 32 -31.26 -7.55 -1.60
N LEU A 33 -30.53 -8.24 -2.47
CA LEU A 33 -31.08 -8.73 -3.73
C LEU A 33 -32.04 -9.87 -3.43
N ALA A 34 -33.24 -9.83 -4.03
CA ALA A 34 -34.27 -10.84 -3.86
C ALA A 34 -35.03 -11.04 -5.16
N LYS A 35 -35.86 -12.06 -5.18
CA LYS A 35 -36.80 -12.31 -6.28
C LYS A 35 -38.21 -12.09 -5.75
N ARG A 36 -39.00 -11.29 -6.46
CA ARG A 36 -40.43 -11.18 -6.26
C ARG A 36 -41.09 -12.21 -7.16
N VAL A 37 -41.79 -13.16 -6.56
CA VAL A 37 -42.56 -14.17 -7.30
C VAL A 37 -44.04 -13.75 -7.30
N ARG A 38 -44.62 -13.56 -8.47
CA ARG A 38 -46.07 -13.34 -8.66
C ARG A 38 -46.56 -14.28 -9.73
N ARG A 39 -47.51 -15.16 -9.36
CA ARG A 39 -48.00 -16.25 -10.22
C ARG A 39 -46.79 -17.03 -10.78
N ASN A 40 -46.60 -17.11 -12.06
CA ASN A 40 -45.48 -17.86 -12.67
C ASN A 40 -44.31 -16.96 -13.10
N THR A 41 -44.25 -15.70 -12.66
CA THR A 41 -43.17 -14.77 -13.01
C THR A 41 -42.27 -14.49 -11.81
N SER A 42 -40.93 -14.58 -12.02
CA SER A 42 -39.95 -14.21 -11.02
C SER A 42 -39.19 -12.97 -11.49
N THR A 43 -39.31 -11.87 -10.74
CA THR A 43 -38.72 -10.59 -11.09
C THR A 43 -37.67 -10.22 -10.04
N PRO A 44 -36.45 -9.85 -10.43
CA PRO A 44 -35.42 -9.42 -9.49
C PRO A 44 -35.77 -8.05 -8.88
N VAL A 45 -35.61 -7.94 -7.56
CA VAL A 45 -35.92 -6.74 -6.79
C VAL A 45 -34.85 -6.47 -5.74
N ILE A 46 -34.73 -5.22 -5.34
CA ILE A 46 -33.96 -4.84 -4.14
C ILE A 46 -34.99 -4.75 -2.99
N ARG A 47 -34.73 -5.47 -1.90
CA ARG A 47 -35.44 -5.35 -0.63
C ARG A 47 -34.63 -4.48 0.32
N VAL A 48 -35.32 -3.48 0.86
CA VAL A 48 -34.75 -2.55 1.84
C VAL A 48 -35.53 -2.71 3.14
N TYR A 49 -34.86 -3.10 4.20
CA TYR A 49 -35.41 -3.22 5.54
C TYR A 49 -35.12 -1.92 6.28
N THR A 50 -36.13 -1.23 6.71
CA THR A 50 -36.07 0.12 7.29
C THR A 50 -36.09 0.14 8.81
N ASP A 51 -36.23 -1.02 9.45
CA ASP A 51 -36.20 -1.18 10.90
C ASP A 51 -35.25 -2.32 11.34
N GLU A 52 -34.81 -2.26 12.58
CA GLU A 52 -33.90 -3.26 13.18
C GLU A 52 -34.55 -4.64 13.31
N THR A 53 -35.89 -4.68 13.43
CA THR A 53 -36.65 -5.93 13.57
C THR A 53 -36.85 -6.64 12.24
N LYS A 54 -36.47 -6.01 11.14
CA LYS A 54 -36.65 -6.49 9.76
C LYS A 54 -38.12 -6.77 9.40
N GLY A 55 -39.05 -6.20 10.16
CA GLY A 55 -40.48 -6.35 9.93
C GLY A 55 -40.99 -5.52 8.75
N THR A 56 -40.55 -4.28 8.65
CA THR A 56 -40.95 -3.37 7.57
C THR A 56 -39.95 -3.40 6.42
N ARG A 57 -40.42 -3.70 5.23
CA ARG A 57 -39.61 -3.76 4.03
C ARG A 57 -40.25 -3.07 2.85
N ASN A 58 -39.45 -2.41 2.06
CA ASN A 58 -39.78 -1.88 0.75
C ASN A 58 -39.12 -2.70 -0.36
N GLU A 59 -39.80 -2.88 -1.49
CA GLU A 59 -39.26 -3.58 -2.65
C GLU A 59 -39.23 -2.67 -3.87
N TYR A 60 -38.07 -2.59 -4.51
CA TYR A 60 -37.85 -1.80 -5.71
C TYR A 60 -37.43 -2.72 -6.85
N LEU A 61 -38.05 -2.58 -8.03
CA LEU A 61 -37.60 -3.29 -9.24
C LEU A 61 -36.22 -2.81 -9.62
N LEU A 62 -35.31 -3.72 -10.00
CA LEU A 62 -33.97 -3.37 -10.44
C LEU A 62 -33.92 -2.43 -11.64
N THR A 63 -34.96 -2.46 -12.49
CA THR A 63 -35.09 -1.59 -13.65
C THR A 63 -35.66 -0.21 -13.33
N SER A 64 -36.12 0.01 -12.09
CA SER A 64 -36.71 1.27 -11.68
C SER A 64 -35.65 2.31 -11.34
N PRO A 65 -35.80 3.58 -11.79
CA PRO A 65 -34.93 4.67 -11.35
C PRO A 65 -34.88 4.85 -9.82
N LYS A 66 -35.97 4.49 -9.12
CA LYS A 66 -36.02 4.53 -7.64
C LYS A 66 -35.11 3.51 -6.97
N SER A 67 -34.60 2.52 -7.69
CA SER A 67 -33.68 1.52 -7.16
C SER A 67 -32.23 1.96 -7.21
N GLU A 68 -31.87 3.01 -7.94
CA GLU A 68 -30.48 3.40 -8.19
C GLU A 68 -29.70 3.74 -6.91
N LYS A 69 -30.32 4.55 -6.04
CA LYS A 69 -29.78 4.84 -4.70
C LYS A 69 -29.50 3.57 -3.90
N TRP A 70 -30.38 2.58 -3.99
CA TRP A 70 -30.27 1.35 -3.22
C TRP A 70 -29.27 0.37 -3.82
N LYS A 71 -29.03 0.41 -5.14
CA LYS A 71 -27.97 -0.33 -5.80
C LYS A 71 -26.61 0.12 -5.29
N SER A 72 -26.34 1.44 -5.29
CA SER A 72 -25.08 2.00 -4.80
C SER A 72 -24.83 1.65 -3.34
N LEU A 73 -25.86 1.71 -2.50
CA LEU A 73 -25.74 1.32 -1.08
C LEU A 73 -25.54 -0.19 -0.91
N LEU A 74 -26.16 -1.03 -1.75
CA LEU A 74 -25.92 -2.47 -1.74
C LEU A 74 -24.49 -2.83 -2.11
N GLU A 75 -23.94 -2.18 -3.15
CA GLU A 75 -22.53 -2.36 -3.54
C GLU A 75 -21.58 -1.92 -2.41
N GLU A 76 -21.91 -0.86 -1.70
CA GLU A 76 -21.15 -0.41 -0.54
C GLU A 76 -21.24 -1.40 0.62
N GLN A 77 -22.42 -1.96 0.91
CA GLN A 77 -22.58 -3.00 1.95
C GLN A 77 -21.79 -4.28 1.62
N VAL A 78 -21.80 -4.72 0.36
CA VAL A 78 -21.00 -5.87 -0.08
C VAL A 78 -19.51 -5.59 0.15
N ARG A 79 -19.03 -4.41 -0.24
CA ARG A 79 -17.64 -4.00 -0.01
C ARG A 79 -17.28 -3.97 1.47
N ARG A 80 -18.17 -3.45 2.33
CA ARG A 80 -17.97 -3.44 3.79
C ARG A 80 -17.88 -4.85 4.36
N SER A 81 -18.81 -5.73 3.98
CA SER A 81 -18.79 -7.14 4.41
C SER A 81 -17.51 -7.86 4.00
N ASP A 82 -17.00 -7.59 2.79
CA ASP A 82 -15.74 -8.16 2.33
C ASP A 82 -14.55 -7.69 3.18
N ILE A 83 -14.61 -6.45 3.69
CA ILE A 83 -13.58 -5.91 4.59
C ILE A 83 -13.67 -6.51 5.97
N GLU A 84 -14.88 -6.58 6.54
CA GLU A 84 -15.10 -7.20 7.85
C GLU A 84 -14.61 -8.65 7.85
N ASN A 85 -14.91 -9.41 6.81
CA ASN A 85 -14.40 -10.77 6.63
C ASN A 85 -12.86 -10.82 6.56
N HIS A 86 -12.22 -9.80 5.97
CA HIS A 86 -10.76 -9.71 5.92
C HIS A 86 -10.15 -9.27 7.25
N LEU A 87 -10.85 -8.44 8.03
CA LEU A 87 -10.44 -8.06 9.39
C LEU A 87 -10.54 -9.25 10.35
N GLU A 88 -11.60 -10.07 10.26
CA GLU A 88 -11.71 -11.31 11.02
C GLU A 88 -10.55 -12.28 10.70
N PHE A 89 -10.21 -12.41 9.41
CA PHE A 89 -9.06 -13.19 8.98
C PHE A 89 -7.74 -12.67 9.55
N ARG A 90 -7.59 -11.35 9.69
CA ARG A 90 -6.43 -10.75 10.37
C ARG A 90 -6.34 -11.19 11.82
N SER A 91 -7.45 -11.18 12.55
CA SER A 91 -7.51 -11.65 13.95
C SER A 91 -7.16 -13.14 14.10
N GLU A 92 -7.46 -13.94 13.10
CA GLU A 92 -7.05 -15.36 13.05
C GLU A 92 -5.55 -15.52 12.75
N LEU A 93 -4.99 -14.67 11.88
CA LEU A 93 -3.55 -14.65 11.62
C LEU A 93 -2.75 -14.23 12.87
N GLU A 94 -3.25 -13.27 13.63
CA GLU A 94 -2.64 -12.84 14.89
C GLU A 94 -2.61 -13.97 15.94
N LYS A 95 -3.56 -14.90 15.90
CA LYS A 95 -3.58 -16.09 16.77
C LYS A 95 -2.61 -17.18 16.33
N VAL A 96 -2.27 -17.24 15.05
CA VAL A 96 -1.33 -18.21 14.47
C VAL A 96 0.11 -17.74 14.63
N ASP A 97 0.33 -16.45 14.81
CA ASP A 97 1.65 -15.86 15.01
C ASP A 97 2.12 -16.09 16.46
N SER A 98 2.37 -17.33 16.79
CA SER A 98 3.32 -17.63 17.85
C SER A 98 4.66 -17.05 17.39
N PRO A 99 5.28 -16.14 18.14
CA PRO A 99 6.48 -15.46 17.68
C PRO A 99 7.51 -16.53 17.35
N CYS A 100 7.79 -16.67 16.07
CA CYS A 100 8.98 -17.39 15.64
C CYS A 100 10.12 -16.68 16.34
N LYS A 101 10.75 -17.33 17.32
CA LYS A 101 11.91 -16.81 18.04
C LYS A 101 13.14 -16.82 17.12
N THR A 102 13.00 -16.22 15.96
CA THR A 102 14.15 -15.85 15.16
C THR A 102 14.91 -14.82 15.97
N PRO A 103 16.21 -15.02 16.21
CA PRO A 103 16.99 -14.00 16.89
C PRO A 103 16.84 -12.71 16.09
N VAL A 104 16.15 -11.74 16.67
CA VAL A 104 16.04 -10.40 16.10
C VAL A 104 17.47 -9.87 16.07
N LEU A 105 18.05 -9.82 14.89
CA LEU A 105 19.30 -9.08 14.67
C LEU A 105 19.03 -7.68 15.25
N LYS A 106 19.77 -7.30 16.27
CA LYS A 106 19.62 -5.99 16.92
C LYS A 106 19.90 -4.94 15.85
N LYS A 107 18.84 -4.39 15.26
CA LYS A 107 18.95 -3.28 14.34
C LYS A 107 19.44 -2.08 15.11
N GLN A 108 20.61 -1.58 14.75
CA GLN A 108 21.17 -0.36 15.33
C GLN A 108 20.46 0.89 14.83
N THR A 109 19.74 0.81 13.71
CA THR A 109 19.11 1.95 13.06
C THR A 109 17.63 2.04 13.43
N SER A 110 17.22 3.18 13.96
CA SER A 110 15.82 3.51 14.16
C SER A 110 15.24 4.09 12.86
N TYR A 111 14.13 3.54 12.39
CA TYR A 111 13.39 4.03 11.21
C TYR A 111 12.28 5.02 11.59
N SER A 112 12.48 5.79 12.65
CA SER A 112 11.52 6.74 13.22
C SER A 112 11.43 8.05 12.41
N ARG A 113 10.36 8.81 12.63
CA ARG A 113 10.20 10.17 12.09
C ARG A 113 11.41 11.06 12.35
N LYS A 114 11.95 11.04 13.56
CA LYS A 114 13.11 11.87 13.93
C LYS A 114 14.34 11.58 13.06
N VAL A 115 14.58 10.29 12.76
CA VAL A 115 15.70 9.90 11.87
C VAL A 115 15.40 10.30 10.43
N PHE A 116 14.18 10.07 9.94
CA PHE A 116 13.77 10.51 8.61
C PHE A 116 13.99 12.01 8.41
N ASP A 117 13.60 12.85 9.36
CA ASP A 117 13.77 14.31 9.27
C ASP A 117 15.24 14.71 9.20
N SER A 118 16.14 13.94 9.84
CA SER A 118 17.60 14.20 9.85
C SER A 118 18.31 13.74 8.58
N LEU A 119 17.66 12.93 7.72
CA LEU A 119 18.26 12.51 6.45
C LEU A 119 18.49 13.71 5.53
N THR A 120 19.64 13.76 4.90
CA THR A 120 20.02 14.82 3.95
C THR A 120 19.90 14.31 2.51
N GLU A 121 19.42 15.18 1.63
CA GLU A 121 19.36 14.92 0.19
C GLU A 121 20.61 15.46 -0.49
N LYS A 122 21.10 14.75 -1.51
CA LYS A 122 22.19 15.23 -2.35
C LYS A 122 21.64 16.29 -3.34
N ASN A 123 21.74 17.52 -2.99
CA ASN A 123 21.45 18.63 -3.90
C ASN A 123 22.66 18.88 -4.82
N ASP A 124 22.82 18.04 -5.85
CA ASP A 124 23.88 18.20 -6.85
C ASP A 124 23.39 19.07 -8.02
N PRO A 125 23.86 20.33 -8.13
CA PRO A 125 23.42 21.23 -9.18
C PRO A 125 23.94 20.86 -10.58
N ASP A 126 25.02 20.05 -10.65
CA ASP A 126 25.73 19.77 -11.89
C ASP A 126 25.19 18.55 -12.65
N ILE A 127 24.33 17.76 -12.03
CA ILE A 127 23.66 16.65 -12.73
C ILE A 127 22.56 17.23 -13.61
N LYS A 128 22.64 17.00 -14.92
CA LYS A 128 21.55 17.28 -15.88
C LYS A 128 20.36 16.40 -15.54
N LYS A 129 19.50 16.91 -14.67
CA LYS A 129 18.23 16.27 -14.31
C LYS A 129 17.15 16.87 -15.18
N GLU A 130 16.73 16.14 -16.20
CA GLU A 130 15.75 16.60 -17.20
C GLU A 130 14.30 16.47 -16.70
N HIS A 131 14.08 15.58 -15.74
CA HIS A 131 12.74 15.25 -15.23
C HIS A 131 12.46 16.02 -13.94
N VAL A 132 11.39 16.81 -13.94
CA VAL A 132 11.03 17.68 -12.80
C VAL A 132 9.64 17.32 -12.29
N PHE A 133 9.51 17.11 -11.00
CA PHE A 133 8.24 16.89 -10.31
C PHE A 133 8.34 17.28 -8.84
N ASP A 134 7.31 17.93 -8.29
CA ASP A 134 7.17 18.31 -6.86
C ASP A 134 8.40 19.04 -6.27
N GLY A 135 9.03 19.91 -7.09
CA GLY A 135 10.21 20.69 -6.71
C GLY A 135 11.55 19.93 -6.83
N HIS A 136 11.54 18.64 -7.11
CA HIS A 136 12.75 17.83 -7.29
C HIS A 136 13.10 17.66 -8.77
N ARG A 137 14.41 17.48 -9.01
CA ARG A 137 14.95 17.08 -10.32
C ARG A 137 15.46 15.66 -10.25
N PHE A 138 14.95 14.76 -11.09
CA PHE A 138 15.27 13.34 -11.10
C PHE A 138 16.28 13.00 -12.19
N ARG A 139 17.10 11.98 -11.94
CA ARG A 139 18.11 11.50 -12.89
C ARG A 139 17.50 10.72 -14.05
N SER A 140 16.35 10.07 -13.82
CA SER A 140 15.65 9.28 -14.82
C SER A 140 14.15 9.56 -14.80
N LYS A 141 13.49 9.21 -15.93
CA LYS A 141 12.03 9.25 -16.04
C LYS A 141 11.36 8.29 -15.06
N SER A 142 11.94 7.10 -14.88
CA SER A 142 11.44 6.07 -13.96
C SER A 142 11.43 6.57 -12.51
N GLU A 143 12.50 7.23 -12.06
CA GLU A 143 12.55 7.84 -10.72
C GLU A 143 11.47 8.92 -10.55
N MET A 144 11.24 9.77 -11.56
CA MET A 144 10.15 10.76 -11.53
C MET A 144 8.77 10.09 -11.44
N LEU A 145 8.52 9.02 -12.20
CA LEU A 145 7.27 8.28 -12.16
C LEU A 145 7.06 7.58 -10.80
N ILE A 146 8.12 7.08 -10.18
CA ILE A 146 8.09 6.57 -8.80
C ILE A 146 7.70 7.68 -7.83
N ALA A 147 8.29 8.87 -7.93
CA ALA A 147 7.94 10.01 -7.09
C ALA A 147 6.47 10.42 -7.24
N GLN A 148 5.94 10.42 -8.47
CA GLN A 148 4.52 10.65 -8.74
C GLN A 148 3.63 9.58 -8.07
N LEU A 149 4.03 8.31 -8.13
CA LEU A 149 3.34 7.23 -7.45
C LEU A 149 3.34 7.46 -5.93
N LEU A 150 4.49 7.73 -5.32
CA LEU A 150 4.61 8.01 -3.89
C LEU A 150 3.67 9.14 -3.45
N LYS A 151 3.65 10.24 -4.20
CA LYS A 151 2.75 11.36 -3.95
C LYS A 151 1.28 10.97 -4.07
N SER A 152 0.92 10.20 -5.09
CA SER A 152 -0.46 9.72 -5.29
C SER A 152 -0.93 8.79 -4.17
N LEU A 153 0.01 8.09 -3.52
CA LEU A 153 -0.22 7.22 -2.37
C LEU A 153 -0.27 7.99 -1.03
N GLY A 154 -0.02 9.31 -1.05
CA GLY A 154 0.06 10.13 0.15
C GLY A 154 1.30 9.83 1.01
N LEU A 155 2.33 9.25 0.42
CA LEU A 155 3.58 8.95 1.08
C LEU A 155 4.51 10.16 1.00
N GLU A 156 5.13 10.52 2.12
CA GLU A 156 6.18 11.53 2.16
C GLU A 156 7.51 10.90 1.77
N TYR A 157 8.32 11.58 0.99
CA TYR A 157 9.61 11.05 0.57
C TYR A 157 10.71 12.11 0.55
N LYS A 158 11.96 11.65 0.66
CA LYS A 158 13.18 12.37 0.32
C LYS A 158 13.85 11.66 -0.83
N TYR A 159 14.48 12.42 -1.73
CA TYR A 159 15.10 11.91 -2.94
C TYR A 159 16.62 12.07 -2.89
N ASP A 160 17.36 11.09 -3.45
CA ASP A 160 18.83 11.10 -3.54
C ASP A 160 19.49 11.25 -2.15
N VAL A 161 19.10 10.37 -1.23
CA VAL A 161 19.42 10.46 0.19
C VAL A 161 20.86 10.02 0.45
N VAL A 162 21.60 10.83 1.20
CA VAL A 162 22.98 10.53 1.58
C VAL A 162 23.02 9.58 2.77
N VAL A 163 23.67 8.43 2.61
CA VAL A 163 23.87 7.43 3.67
C VAL A 163 25.32 7.02 3.69
N SER A 164 25.92 6.92 4.87
CA SER A 164 27.30 6.47 5.04
C SER A 164 27.33 5.11 5.72
N PHE A 165 28.06 4.19 5.13
CA PHE A 165 28.36 2.88 5.69
C PHE A 165 29.88 2.73 5.78
N ASP A 166 30.39 2.57 7.01
CA ASP A 166 31.82 2.58 7.29
C ASP A 166 32.55 3.81 6.70
N ASN A 167 33.37 3.61 5.67
CA ASN A 167 34.12 4.66 5.00
C ASN A 167 33.57 5.02 3.60
N GLU A 168 32.42 4.43 3.21
CA GLU A 168 31.81 4.66 1.90
C GLU A 168 30.52 5.49 2.03
N VAL A 169 30.32 6.40 1.07
CA VAL A 169 29.10 7.22 0.97
C VAL A 169 28.26 6.71 -0.18
N PHE A 170 27.00 6.41 0.12
CA PHE A 170 26.01 5.96 -0.84
C PHE A 170 24.90 7.00 -0.99
N TYR A 171 24.29 6.99 -2.15
CA TYR A 171 23.12 7.80 -2.47
C TYR A 171 21.98 6.85 -2.77
N ILE A 172 21.04 6.77 -1.84
CA ILE A 172 19.84 5.94 -2.00
C ILE A 172 18.76 6.78 -2.68
N ASP A 173 18.10 6.23 -3.69
CA ASP A 173 17.18 7.01 -4.52
C ASP A 173 16.04 7.62 -3.70
N PHE A 174 15.44 6.87 -2.78
CA PHE A 174 14.35 7.38 -1.94
C PHE A 174 14.46 6.90 -0.48
N ALA A 175 14.14 7.79 0.45
CA ALA A 175 13.66 7.44 1.78
C ALA A 175 12.17 7.79 1.84
N ILE A 176 11.32 6.84 2.22
CA ILE A 176 9.86 6.94 2.13
C ILE A 176 9.25 6.81 3.52
N TYR A 177 8.56 7.83 3.99
CA TYR A 177 7.89 7.83 5.28
C TYR A 177 6.41 7.51 5.13
N CYS A 178 5.95 6.54 5.93
CA CYS A 178 4.54 6.16 6.03
C CYS A 178 3.97 6.65 7.36
N HIS A 179 3.03 7.60 7.29
CA HIS A 179 2.39 8.18 8.47
C HIS A 179 1.60 7.15 9.29
N GLU A 180 0.97 6.19 8.62
CA GLU A 180 0.13 5.17 9.24
C GLU A 180 0.94 4.18 10.09
N THR A 181 2.20 3.94 9.73
CA THR A 181 3.09 3.06 10.49
C THR A 181 4.08 3.80 11.38
N GLY A 182 4.17 5.14 11.24
CA GLY A 182 5.14 5.98 11.97
C GLY A 182 6.60 5.68 11.62
N ARG A 183 6.85 5.06 10.48
CA ARG A 183 8.14 4.50 10.11
C ARG A 183 8.51 4.88 8.68
N PHE A 184 9.81 4.99 8.38
CA PHE A 184 10.31 5.10 7.02
C PHE A 184 11.06 3.83 6.59
N PHE A 185 11.24 3.69 5.29
CA PHE A 185 12.07 2.68 4.64
C PHE A 185 12.75 3.29 3.43
N PHE A 186 13.81 2.65 2.97
CA PHE A 186 14.52 3.08 1.76
C PHE A 186 13.96 2.39 0.52
N MET A 187 14.22 2.99 -0.64
CA MET A 187 13.95 2.38 -1.94
C MET A 187 15.07 2.72 -2.92
N GLU A 188 15.59 1.71 -3.60
CA GLU A 188 16.56 1.84 -4.70
C GLU A 188 15.93 1.34 -5.99
N HIS A 189 16.10 2.11 -7.05
CA HIS A 189 15.63 1.78 -8.38
C HIS A 189 16.82 1.54 -9.31
N PHE A 190 16.99 0.30 -9.78
CA PHE A 190 18.08 -0.11 -10.65
C PHE A 190 17.60 -0.13 -12.10
N GLY A 191 17.78 0.99 -12.83
CA GLY A 191 17.16 1.28 -14.13
C GLY A 191 17.93 0.77 -15.36
N ASP A 192 19.12 0.11 -15.20
CA ASP A 192 19.92 -0.36 -16.33
C ASP A 192 20.55 -1.74 -16.07
N MET A 193 19.72 -2.68 -15.63
CA MET A 193 20.17 -4.05 -15.33
C MET A 193 20.57 -4.84 -16.60
N GLY A 194 20.26 -4.34 -17.80
CA GLY A 194 20.77 -4.85 -19.07
C GLY A 194 22.29 -4.70 -19.21
N SER A 195 22.90 -3.68 -18.59
CA SER A 195 24.34 -3.42 -18.63
C SER A 195 25.11 -4.24 -17.60
N GLU A 196 26.10 -5.02 -18.03
CA GLU A 196 26.94 -5.82 -17.11
C GLU A 196 27.69 -4.94 -16.10
N ARG A 197 28.28 -3.83 -16.54
CA ARG A 197 28.98 -2.89 -15.67
C ARG A 197 28.03 -2.29 -14.62
N TYR A 198 26.79 -2.03 -14.97
CA TYR A 198 25.78 -1.51 -14.05
C TYR A 198 25.39 -2.58 -13.02
N ARG A 199 25.14 -3.83 -13.46
CA ARG A 199 24.84 -4.96 -12.56
C ARG A 199 25.92 -5.17 -11.51
N LEU A 200 27.20 -5.12 -11.87
CA LEU A 200 28.30 -5.28 -10.91
C LEU A 200 28.26 -4.21 -9.81
N ARG A 201 28.00 -2.96 -10.17
CA ARG A 201 27.83 -1.87 -9.20
C ARG A 201 26.59 -2.05 -8.33
N THR A 202 25.50 -2.51 -8.92
CA THR A 202 24.25 -2.82 -8.20
C THR A 202 24.47 -3.91 -7.17
N PHE A 203 25.14 -5.01 -7.54
CA PHE A 203 25.43 -6.08 -6.60
C PHE A 203 26.36 -5.63 -5.46
N HIS A 204 27.32 -4.78 -5.74
CA HIS A 204 28.14 -4.17 -4.68
C HIS A 204 27.27 -3.37 -3.68
N LYS A 205 26.39 -2.49 -4.17
CA LYS A 205 25.46 -1.74 -3.32
C LYS A 205 24.59 -2.67 -2.45
N ILE A 206 23.96 -3.68 -3.07
CA ILE A 206 23.11 -4.64 -2.35
C ILE A 206 23.90 -5.38 -1.27
N THR A 207 25.13 -5.79 -1.58
CA THR A 207 26.03 -6.46 -0.60
C THR A 207 26.29 -5.55 0.59
N VAL A 208 26.73 -4.32 0.37
CA VAL A 208 27.01 -3.36 1.44
C VAL A 208 25.76 -3.08 2.28
N TYR A 209 24.62 -2.86 1.65
CA TYR A 209 23.36 -2.61 2.36
C TYR A 209 22.96 -3.79 3.25
N THR A 210 23.11 -5.01 2.74
CA THR A 210 22.80 -6.24 3.49
C THR A 210 23.76 -6.45 4.66
N GLU A 211 25.07 -6.25 4.46
CA GLU A 211 26.09 -6.34 5.51
C GLU A 211 25.84 -5.34 6.64
N HIS A 212 25.29 -4.17 6.32
CA HIS A 212 24.92 -3.15 7.31
C HIS A 212 23.49 -3.31 7.85
N GLY A 213 22.86 -4.44 7.58
CA GLY A 213 21.60 -4.85 8.20
C GLY A 213 20.34 -4.25 7.58
N LEU A 214 20.40 -3.70 6.35
CA LEU A 214 19.20 -3.34 5.62
C LEU A 214 18.56 -4.60 5.03
N VAL A 215 17.38 -4.95 5.52
CA VAL A 215 16.65 -6.14 5.09
C VAL A 215 15.67 -5.78 3.99
N GLU A 216 15.79 -6.44 2.82
CA GLU A 216 14.85 -6.26 1.73
C GLU A 216 13.43 -6.62 2.16
N GLY A 217 12.45 -5.79 1.77
CA GLY A 217 11.05 -5.96 2.15
C GLY A 217 10.70 -5.49 3.55
N SER A 218 11.68 -5.00 4.32
CA SER A 218 11.48 -4.39 5.64
C SER A 218 12.09 -3.00 5.75
N ASP A 219 13.36 -2.87 5.41
CA ASP A 219 14.11 -1.62 5.59
C ASP A 219 14.44 -0.95 4.27
N ILE A 220 14.54 -1.74 3.21
CA ILE A 220 14.81 -1.30 1.87
C ILE A 220 13.97 -2.09 0.85
N LEU A 221 13.57 -1.42 -0.21
CA LEU A 221 12.85 -1.98 -1.34
C LEU A 221 13.68 -1.83 -2.61
N TYR A 222 13.86 -2.90 -3.36
CA TYR A 222 14.54 -2.86 -4.65
C TYR A 222 13.55 -2.99 -5.80
N THR A 223 13.76 -2.15 -6.82
CA THR A 223 13.06 -2.24 -8.12
C THR A 223 14.08 -2.27 -9.24
N TYR A 224 13.73 -2.95 -10.33
CA TYR A 224 14.67 -3.23 -11.42
C TYR A 224 14.02 -2.97 -12.77
N GLU A 225 14.84 -2.47 -13.71
CA GLU A 225 14.54 -2.41 -15.13
C GLU A 225 15.76 -2.90 -15.91
N ASN A 226 15.54 -3.59 -17.03
CA ASN A 226 16.62 -3.88 -17.97
C ASN A 226 16.86 -2.68 -18.89
N ASN A 227 15.79 -1.94 -19.20
CA ASN A 227 15.76 -0.71 -19.99
C ASN A 227 14.51 0.10 -19.64
N GLU A 228 14.40 1.32 -20.15
CA GLU A 228 13.28 2.23 -19.86
C GLU A 228 11.88 1.71 -20.26
N ASP A 229 11.79 0.73 -21.18
CA ASP A 229 10.53 0.16 -21.63
C ASP A 229 9.95 -0.87 -20.65
N ASP A 230 10.77 -1.37 -19.73
CA ASP A 230 10.37 -2.38 -18.73
C ASP A 230 9.63 -1.78 -17.52
N PHE A 231 9.45 -0.45 -17.47
CA PHE A 231 8.84 0.23 -16.36
C PHE A 231 7.39 -0.20 -16.13
N ASN A 232 7.09 -0.77 -14.97
CA ASN A 232 5.75 -1.23 -14.61
C ASN A 232 5.30 -0.66 -13.26
N LEU A 233 4.57 0.46 -13.32
CA LEU A 233 4.09 1.18 -12.16
C LEU A 233 3.22 0.32 -11.22
N ASN A 234 2.42 -0.60 -11.77
CA ASN A 234 1.57 -1.48 -10.97
C ASN A 234 2.41 -2.45 -10.11
N VAL A 235 3.52 -2.95 -10.64
CA VAL A 235 4.44 -3.81 -9.87
C VAL A 235 5.06 -3.01 -8.73
N TYR A 236 5.43 -1.77 -8.97
CA TYR A 236 6.03 -0.91 -7.94
C TYR A 236 5.03 -0.52 -6.87
N GLU A 237 3.80 -0.19 -7.24
CA GLU A 237 2.70 0.00 -6.29
C GLU A 237 2.49 -1.24 -5.42
N CYS A 238 2.48 -2.42 -6.02
CA CYS A 238 2.35 -3.69 -5.30
C CYS A 238 3.47 -3.89 -4.27
N LYS A 239 4.72 -3.65 -4.65
CA LYS A 239 5.88 -3.77 -3.76
C LYS A 239 5.80 -2.77 -2.60
N LEU A 240 5.47 -1.50 -2.87
CA LEU A 240 5.29 -0.47 -1.84
C LEU A 240 4.20 -0.84 -0.83
N LEU A 241 3.05 -1.29 -1.30
CA LEU A 241 1.96 -1.70 -0.43
C LEU A 241 2.33 -2.95 0.41
N SER A 242 3.15 -3.85 -0.13
CA SER A 242 3.61 -5.03 0.60
C SER A 242 4.52 -4.68 1.77
N ILE A 243 5.48 -3.77 1.59
CA ILE A 243 6.38 -3.34 2.68
C ILE A 243 5.61 -2.56 3.75
N ILE A 244 4.66 -1.70 3.35
CA ILE A 244 3.80 -0.95 4.29
C ILE A 244 2.93 -1.92 5.10
N ALA A 245 2.35 -2.93 4.45
CA ALA A 245 1.56 -3.95 5.14
C ALA A 245 2.40 -4.77 6.13
N ALA A 246 3.65 -5.11 5.77
CA ALA A 246 4.57 -5.76 6.68
C ALA A 246 4.87 -4.88 7.91
N HIS A 247 5.13 -3.59 7.71
CA HIS A 247 5.36 -2.66 8.82
C HIS A 247 4.14 -2.52 9.74
N ALA A 248 2.93 -2.47 9.19
CA ALA A 248 1.70 -2.36 9.97
C ALA A 248 1.50 -3.57 10.91
N GLN A 249 1.94 -4.77 10.52
CA GLN A 249 1.86 -5.97 11.36
C GLN A 249 2.81 -5.92 12.55
N TYR A 250 4.01 -5.36 12.40
CA TYR A 250 5.00 -5.32 13.47
C TYR A 250 4.76 -4.23 14.52
N HIS A 251 3.87 -3.27 14.25
CA HIS A 251 3.57 -2.16 15.16
C HIS A 251 2.26 -2.30 15.94
N THR A 252 1.50 -3.36 15.72
CA THR A 252 0.30 -3.69 16.50
C THR A 252 0.58 -4.68 17.64
N LEU A 253 1.83 -5.01 17.88
CA LEU A 253 2.35 -5.75 19.02
C LEU A 253 3.17 -4.82 19.92
#